data_6d3aa2a766dafe97d2cafb34dd517dbe
#
_entry.id   6d3aa2a766dafe97d2cafb34dd517dbe
#
_cell.length_a   1.000
_cell.length_b   1.000
_cell.length_c   1.000
_cell.angle_alpha   90.00
_cell.angle_beta   90.00
_cell.angle_gamma   90.00
#
_symmetry.space_group_name_H-M   'P 1'
#
loop_
_entity.id
_entity.type
_entity.pdbx_description
1 polymer ?
#
loop_
_entity_poly.entity_id
_entity_poly.type
_entity_poly.pdbx_seq_one_letter_code
_entity_poly.pdbx_strand_id
1 'polypeptide(L)'
;EFYRQMDITIMGKRTFEAIQDLQDVESFYQATENYVFTHDRHLPVSNYQPVAGDVVDFVRQIDKGKNVFVIGGNSLVRPLLDADLFDHLIIQIAPLILGKGVPLFTQEEGQRFYQLDSLRQFGPFAELVFSRKSQK
;
A
#
# COMPACT_ATOMS: atom_id res chain seq x y z
N GLU A 1 3.39 -15.78 -2.75
CA GLU A 1 1.99 -16.19 -2.55
C GLU A 1 1.05 -14.98 -2.55
N PHE A 2 1.30 -14.03 -1.66
CA PHE A 2 0.47 -12.84 -1.54
C PHE A 2 0.37 -12.07 -2.87
N TYR A 3 1.50 -11.84 -3.53
CA TYR A 3 1.54 -11.04 -4.77
C TYR A 3 0.84 -11.71 -5.93
N ARG A 4 0.72 -13.02 -5.93
CA ARG A 4 0.02 -13.75 -6.99
C ARG A 4 -1.48 -13.47 -7.00
N GLN A 5 -2.02 -13.02 -5.87
CA GLN A 5 -3.43 -12.72 -5.74
C GLN A 5 -3.77 -11.28 -6.11
N MET A 6 -2.75 -10.45 -6.32
CA MET A 6 -2.94 -9.04 -6.61
C MET A 6 -3.04 -8.79 -8.10
N ASP A 7 -3.94 -7.91 -8.49
CA ASP A 7 -4.16 -7.49 -9.87
C ASP A 7 -3.54 -6.13 -10.14
N ILE A 8 -3.61 -5.24 -9.16
CA ILE A 8 -3.21 -3.84 -9.29
C ILE A 8 -2.37 -3.44 -8.09
N THR A 9 -1.30 -2.67 -8.33
CA THR A 9 -0.54 -2.03 -7.26
C THR A 9 -0.65 -0.52 -7.39
N ILE A 10 -0.68 0.16 -6.25
CA ILE A 10 -0.73 1.62 -6.19
C ILE A 10 0.33 2.10 -5.21
N MET A 11 1.09 3.10 -5.61
CA MET A 11 2.10 3.69 -4.74
C MET A 11 2.26 5.18 -5.05
N GLY A 12 2.77 5.93 -4.09
CA GLY A 12 3.14 7.32 -4.29
C GLY A 12 4.52 7.44 -4.90
N LYS A 13 4.85 8.63 -5.38
CA LYS A 13 6.12 8.91 -6.05
C LYS A 13 7.33 8.60 -5.16
N ARG A 14 7.29 8.99 -3.89
CA ARG A 14 8.41 8.76 -2.97
C ARG A 14 8.65 7.27 -2.74
N THR A 15 7.58 6.50 -2.64
CA THR A 15 7.68 5.05 -2.49
C THR A 15 8.29 4.43 -3.75
N PHE A 16 7.86 4.88 -4.92
CA PHE A 16 8.41 4.42 -6.19
C PHE A 16 9.91 4.71 -6.29
N GLU A 17 10.31 5.93 -5.94
CA GLU A 17 11.72 6.33 -5.97
C GLU A 17 12.56 5.50 -4.98
N ALA A 18 12.02 5.21 -3.80
CA ALA A 18 12.71 4.39 -2.81
C ALA A 18 12.93 2.97 -3.30
N ILE A 19 11.94 2.38 -3.96
CA ILE A 19 12.05 1.03 -4.54
C ILE A 19 13.07 1.05 -5.69
N GLN A 20 13.04 2.09 -6.51
CA GLN A 20 13.95 2.27 -7.63
C GLN A 20 15.41 2.31 -7.17
N ASP A 21 15.67 2.94 -6.03
CA ASP A 21 17.02 3.05 -5.47
C ASP A 21 17.52 1.74 -4.88
N LEU A 22 16.62 0.86 -4.45
CA LEU A 22 17.00 -0.39 -3.80
C LEU A 22 17.36 -1.49 -4.79
N GLN A 23 16.60 -1.62 -5.87
CA GLN A 23 16.76 -2.68 -6.85
C GLN A 23 16.20 -2.24 -8.19
N ASP A 24 16.35 -3.11 -9.19
CA ASP A 24 15.73 -2.95 -10.49
C ASP A 24 14.20 -3.02 -10.31
N VAL A 25 13.56 -1.87 -10.34
CA VAL A 25 12.12 -1.76 -10.10
C VAL A 25 11.30 -2.47 -11.19
N GLU A 26 11.86 -2.64 -12.37
CA GLU A 26 11.16 -3.35 -13.44
C GLU A 26 10.94 -4.82 -13.14
N SER A 27 11.76 -5.41 -12.26
CA SER A 27 11.62 -6.80 -11.87
C SER A 27 10.52 -7.02 -10.83
N PHE A 28 10.05 -5.95 -10.16
CA PHE A 28 8.94 -6.04 -9.20
C PHE A 28 7.61 -5.95 -9.92
N TYR A 29 6.63 -6.68 -9.41
CA TYR A 29 5.22 -6.54 -9.82
C TYR A 29 5.01 -6.68 -11.33
N GLN A 30 5.70 -7.64 -11.96
CA GLN A 30 5.60 -7.85 -13.40
C GLN A 30 4.22 -8.33 -13.84
N ALA A 31 3.50 -9.01 -12.96
CA ALA A 31 2.19 -9.59 -13.27
C ALA A 31 1.03 -8.67 -12.91
N THR A 32 1.30 -7.45 -12.44
CA THR A 32 0.27 -6.51 -12.00
C THR A 32 0.27 -5.26 -12.86
N GLU A 33 -0.87 -4.56 -12.86
CA GLU A 33 -0.94 -3.20 -13.38
C GLU A 33 -0.46 -2.27 -12.27
N ASN A 34 0.60 -1.50 -12.53
CA ASN A 34 1.27 -0.69 -11.52
C ASN A 34 1.06 0.78 -11.77
N TYR A 35 0.54 1.48 -10.76
CA TYR A 35 0.23 2.90 -10.85
C TYR A 35 0.99 3.70 -9.81
N VAL A 36 1.59 4.80 -10.23
CA VAL A 36 2.34 5.72 -9.36
C VAL A 36 1.62 7.06 -9.35
N PHE A 37 1.18 7.49 -8.17
CA PHE A 37 0.53 8.79 -8.02
C PHE A 37 1.60 9.88 -8.00
N THR A 38 1.61 10.68 -9.04
CA THR A 38 2.62 11.72 -9.28
C THR A 38 2.07 12.74 -10.25
N HIS A 39 2.66 13.94 -10.24
CA HIS A 39 2.38 14.96 -11.25
C HIS A 39 3.25 14.80 -12.50
N ASP A 40 4.22 13.91 -12.47
CA ASP A 40 5.05 13.62 -13.63
C ASP A 40 4.23 12.90 -14.69
N ARG A 41 4.44 13.25 -15.95
CA ARG A 41 3.73 12.63 -17.07
C ARG A 41 4.35 11.32 -17.52
N HIS A 42 5.62 11.14 -17.24
CA HIS A 42 6.38 9.98 -17.69
C HIS A 42 7.21 9.43 -16.55
N LEU A 43 7.31 8.11 -16.49
CA LEU A 43 8.15 7.42 -15.55
C LEU A 43 9.29 6.73 -16.30
N PRO A 44 10.45 6.51 -15.63
CA PRO A 44 11.61 5.90 -16.30
C PRO A 44 11.45 4.41 -16.61
N VAL A 45 10.38 3.79 -16.16
CA VAL A 45 10.12 2.36 -16.40
C VAL A 45 8.77 2.17 -17.06
N SER A 46 8.70 1.22 -18.00
CA SER A 46 7.54 1.06 -18.85
C SER A 46 6.36 0.32 -18.21
N ASN A 47 6.62 -0.48 -17.16
CA ASN A 47 5.56 -1.25 -16.50
C ASN A 47 4.91 -0.53 -15.33
N TYR A 48 5.17 0.78 -15.21
CA TYR A 48 4.54 1.64 -14.20
C TYR A 48 3.91 2.84 -14.91
N GLN A 49 2.69 3.17 -14.56
CA GLN A 49 1.96 4.27 -15.18
C GLN A 49 1.78 5.42 -14.19
N PRO A 50 2.05 6.65 -14.61
CA PRO A 50 1.80 7.81 -13.75
C PRO A 50 0.31 8.13 -13.73
N VAL A 51 -0.19 8.48 -12.55
CA VAL A 51 -1.58 8.87 -12.33
C VAL A 51 -1.60 10.15 -11.50
N ALA A 52 -2.41 11.12 -11.91
CA ALA A 52 -2.66 12.33 -11.14
C ALA A 52 -4.12 12.32 -10.65
N GLY A 53 -4.37 13.06 -9.57
CA GLY A 53 -5.73 13.21 -9.06
C GLY A 53 -5.93 12.52 -7.72
N ASP A 54 -7.19 12.32 -7.38
CA ASP A 54 -7.59 11.79 -6.07
C ASP A 54 -7.52 10.27 -6.06
N VAL A 55 -6.76 9.73 -5.12
CA VAL A 55 -6.59 8.28 -4.98
C VAL A 55 -7.90 7.58 -4.61
N VAL A 56 -8.77 8.22 -3.83
CA VAL A 56 -10.06 7.65 -3.44
C VAL A 56 -10.94 7.45 -4.67
N ASP A 57 -11.02 8.47 -5.53
CA ASP A 57 -11.79 8.38 -6.77
C ASP A 57 -11.22 7.29 -7.69
N PHE A 58 -9.90 7.23 -7.78
CA PHE A 58 -9.24 6.23 -8.60
C PHE A 58 -9.61 4.81 -8.15
N VAL A 59 -9.52 4.55 -6.86
CA VAL A 59 -9.82 3.22 -6.30
C VAL A 59 -11.29 2.86 -6.49
N ARG A 60 -12.20 3.82 -6.30
CA ARG A 60 -13.63 3.57 -6.46
C ARG A 60 -14.04 3.22 -7.89
N GLN A 61 -13.23 3.59 -8.86
CA GLN A 61 -13.49 3.27 -10.28
C GLN A 61 -12.94 1.91 -10.70
N ILE A 62 -12.14 1.25 -9.85
CA ILE A 62 -11.61 -0.06 -10.14
C ILE A 62 -12.70 -1.11 -9.99
N ASP A 63 -12.72 -2.09 -10.89
CA ASP A 63 -13.66 -3.20 -10.82
C ASP A 63 -13.59 -3.92 -9.48
N LYS A 64 -14.75 -4.19 -8.88
CA LYS A 64 -14.82 -4.79 -7.55
C LYS A 64 -14.24 -6.20 -7.47
N GLY A 65 -14.12 -6.87 -8.61
CA GLY A 65 -13.53 -8.20 -8.65
C GLY A 65 -12.01 -8.22 -8.61
N LYS A 66 -11.37 -7.05 -8.68
CA LYS A 66 -9.91 -6.98 -8.71
C LYS A 66 -9.33 -6.74 -7.33
N ASN A 67 -8.20 -7.37 -7.06
CA ASN A 67 -7.47 -7.20 -5.82
C ASN A 67 -6.42 -6.10 -5.98
N VAL A 68 -6.48 -5.10 -5.13
CA VAL A 68 -5.64 -3.91 -5.18
C VAL A 68 -4.70 -3.90 -3.98
N PHE A 69 -3.41 -3.76 -4.24
CA PHE A 69 -2.40 -3.65 -3.20
C PHE A 69 -1.89 -2.21 -3.15
N VAL A 70 -2.15 -1.54 -2.04
CA VAL A 70 -1.65 -0.18 -1.80
C VAL A 70 -0.34 -0.30 -1.04
N ILE A 71 0.76 0.01 -1.72
CA ILE A 71 2.09 -0.15 -1.15
C ILE A 71 2.42 1.00 -0.17
N GLY A 72 1.92 2.18 -0.48
CA GLY A 72 2.16 3.37 0.33
C GLY A 72 2.46 4.57 -0.59
N GLY A 73 2.90 5.72 -0.14
CA GLY A 73 3.07 6.12 1.25
C GLY A 73 1.84 6.69 1.93
N ASN A 74 2.10 7.43 2.96
CA ASN A 74 1.09 7.91 3.88
C ASN A 74 0.10 8.87 3.21
N SER A 75 0.53 9.63 2.23
CA SER A 75 -0.34 10.53 1.48
C SER A 75 -1.44 9.80 0.71
N LEU A 76 -1.23 8.51 0.39
CA LEU A 76 -2.25 7.67 -0.23
C LEU A 76 -3.03 6.86 0.81
N VAL A 77 -2.33 6.36 1.82
CA VAL A 77 -2.92 5.49 2.84
C VAL A 77 -3.98 6.25 3.64
N ARG A 78 -3.68 7.48 4.04
CA ARG A 78 -4.60 8.24 4.90
C ARG A 78 -5.95 8.52 4.24
N PRO A 79 -6.02 9.07 3.02
CA PRO A 79 -7.32 9.29 2.39
C PRO A 79 -8.13 8.01 2.20
N LEU A 80 -7.45 6.91 1.87
CA LEU A 80 -8.12 5.62 1.68
C LEU A 80 -8.62 5.07 3.01
N LEU A 81 -7.86 5.25 4.07
CA LEU A 81 -8.27 4.84 5.41
C LEU A 81 -9.48 5.65 5.88
N ASP A 82 -9.46 6.96 5.66
CA ASP A 82 -10.58 7.85 6.00
C ASP A 82 -11.84 7.49 5.25
N ALA A 83 -11.71 7.06 4.00
CA ALA A 83 -12.84 6.62 3.18
C ALA A 83 -13.26 5.18 3.48
N ASP A 84 -12.60 4.51 4.43
CA ASP A 84 -12.89 3.14 4.85
C ASP A 84 -12.82 2.15 3.68
N LEU A 85 -11.80 2.29 2.84
CA LEU A 85 -11.64 1.47 1.64
C LEU A 85 -10.69 0.29 1.82
N PHE A 86 -9.99 0.19 2.95
CA PHE A 86 -9.10 -0.96 3.19
C PHE A 86 -9.87 -2.13 3.76
N ASP A 87 -9.87 -3.24 3.04
CA ASP A 87 -10.43 -4.49 3.53
C ASP A 87 -9.47 -5.24 4.44
N HIS A 88 -8.18 -5.12 4.14
CA HIS A 88 -7.11 -5.81 4.88
C HIS A 88 -5.94 -4.88 5.11
N LEU A 89 -5.28 -5.06 6.25
CA LEU A 89 -4.00 -4.42 6.54
C LEU A 89 -2.98 -5.51 6.81
N ILE A 90 -1.79 -5.37 6.22
CA ILE A 90 -0.67 -6.27 6.47
C ILE A 90 0.47 -5.41 7.00
N ILE A 91 0.85 -5.64 8.24
CA ILE A 91 1.86 -4.84 8.91
C ILE A 91 3.03 -5.72 9.29
N GLN A 92 4.22 -5.32 8.91
CA GLN A 92 5.45 -6.02 9.27
C GLN A 92 6.23 -5.19 10.27
N ILE A 93 6.70 -5.84 11.32
CA ILE A 93 7.49 -5.20 12.35
C ILE A 93 8.91 -5.75 12.29
N ALA A 94 9.87 -4.86 12.01
CA ALA A 94 11.28 -5.21 11.97
C ALA A 94 11.86 -5.23 13.39
N PRO A 95 12.83 -6.10 13.67
CA PRO A 95 13.46 -6.17 14.99
C PRO A 95 14.50 -5.07 15.16
N LEU A 96 14.04 -3.83 15.15
CA LEU A 96 14.88 -2.66 15.10
C LEU A 96 14.24 -1.52 15.90
N ILE A 97 15.02 -0.85 16.70
CA ILE A 97 14.62 0.40 17.36
C ILE A 97 15.17 1.53 16.48
N LEU A 98 14.26 2.20 15.78
CA LEU A 98 14.67 3.16 14.76
C LEU A 98 15.14 4.49 15.33
N GLY A 99 14.61 4.89 16.48
CA GLY A 99 14.89 6.20 17.06
C GLY A 99 14.08 7.32 16.44
N LYS A 100 14.25 7.52 15.14
CA LYS A 100 13.47 8.48 14.35
C LYS A 100 12.98 7.83 13.08
N GLY A 101 11.84 8.28 12.58
CA GLY A 101 11.31 7.76 11.34
C GLY A 101 9.99 8.41 10.97
N VAL A 102 9.40 7.93 9.89
CA VAL A 102 8.10 8.39 9.42
C VAL A 102 7.02 7.52 10.07
N PRO A 103 6.02 8.12 10.71
CA PRO A 103 4.92 7.35 11.29
C PRO A 103 4.19 6.53 10.22
N LEU A 104 3.80 5.30 10.57
CA LEU A 104 3.03 4.44 9.67
C LEU A 104 1.67 5.07 9.40
N PHE A 105 1.01 5.57 10.45
CA PHE A 105 -0.25 6.29 10.33
C PHE A 105 -0.08 7.68 10.92
N THR A 106 -0.65 8.68 10.25
CA THR A 106 -0.65 10.03 10.79
C THR A 106 -1.68 10.15 11.91
N GLN A 107 -1.37 11.01 12.89
CA GLN A 107 -2.26 11.25 14.00
C GLN A 107 -3.54 11.95 13.51
N GLU A 108 -4.69 11.45 13.96
CA GLU A 108 -5.98 12.07 13.67
C GLU A 108 -6.99 11.71 14.76
N GLU A 109 -8.12 12.36 14.74
CA GLU A 109 -9.19 12.05 15.66
C GLU A 109 -9.95 10.80 15.21
N GLY A 110 -10.47 10.08 16.20
CA GLY A 110 -11.25 8.88 15.94
C GLY A 110 -10.43 7.61 16.00
N GLN A 111 -11.13 6.51 16.04
CA GLN A 111 -10.55 5.17 16.12
C GLN A 111 -11.17 4.29 15.07
N ARG A 112 -10.37 3.35 14.56
CA ARG A 112 -10.84 2.33 13.62
C ARG A 112 -10.43 0.97 14.13
N PHE A 113 -11.36 0.04 14.10
CA PHE A 113 -11.14 -1.30 14.65
C PHE A 113 -11.04 -2.33 13.55
N TYR A 114 -10.00 -3.14 13.64
CA TYR A 114 -9.78 -4.26 12.74
C TYR A 114 -9.70 -5.54 13.55
N GLN A 115 -9.93 -6.66 12.90
CA GLN A 115 -9.81 -7.97 13.49
C GLN A 115 -8.43 -8.55 13.14
N LEU A 116 -7.71 -9.05 14.14
CA LEU A 116 -6.45 -9.74 13.89
C LEU A 116 -6.75 -11.14 13.35
N ASP A 117 -6.32 -11.40 12.13
CA ASP A 117 -6.57 -12.69 11.47
C ASP A 117 -5.40 -13.64 11.62
N SER A 118 -4.17 -13.14 11.55
CA SER A 118 -3.00 -13.98 11.70
C SER A 118 -1.82 -13.20 12.22
N LEU A 119 -0.93 -13.93 12.87
CA LEU A 119 0.35 -13.44 13.37
C LEU A 119 1.37 -14.50 13.03
N ARG A 120 2.43 -14.13 12.32
CA ARG A 120 3.47 -15.08 12.00
C ARG A 120 4.83 -14.43 11.98
N GLN A 121 5.85 -15.25 12.09
CA GLN A 121 7.22 -14.82 11.89
C GLN A 121 7.59 -15.05 10.43
N PHE A 122 8.11 -14.03 9.80
CA PHE A 122 8.55 -14.09 8.42
C PHE A 122 10.01 -13.62 8.37
N GLY A 123 10.94 -14.58 8.33
CA GLY A 123 12.34 -14.26 8.52
C GLY A 123 12.56 -13.59 9.87
N PRO A 124 13.23 -12.43 9.92
CA PRO A 124 13.41 -11.70 11.18
C PRO A 124 12.20 -10.83 11.56
N PHE A 125 11.15 -10.77 10.71
CA PHE A 125 10.01 -9.86 10.90
C PHE A 125 8.84 -10.57 11.56
N ALA A 126 8.05 -9.80 12.33
CA ALA A 126 6.72 -10.22 12.73
C ALA A 126 5.72 -9.67 11.70
N GLU A 127 4.84 -10.52 11.20
CA GLU A 127 3.81 -10.11 10.25
C GLU A 127 2.44 -10.25 10.87
N LEU A 128 1.69 -9.17 10.86
CA LEU A 128 0.33 -9.10 11.37
C LEU A 128 -0.62 -8.87 10.21
N VAL A 129 -1.65 -9.69 10.11
CA VAL A 129 -2.68 -9.53 9.07
C VAL A 129 -4.00 -9.23 9.77
N PHE A 130 -4.60 -8.12 9.35
CA PHE A 130 -5.88 -7.66 9.89
C PHE A 130 -6.92 -7.60 8.77
N SER A 131 -8.17 -7.84 9.12
CA SER A 131 -9.29 -7.58 8.22
C SER A 131 -10.24 -6.57 8.87
N ARG A 132 -11.06 -5.95 8.03
CA ARG A 132 -12.03 -4.97 8.50
C ARG A 132 -13.03 -5.63 9.44
N LYS A 133 -13.23 -4.99 10.59
CA LYS A 133 -14.22 -5.46 11.54
C LYS A 133 -15.58 -4.88 11.15
N SER A 134 -16.58 -5.74 11.08
CA SER A 134 -17.94 -5.31 10.82
C SER A 134 -18.41 -4.35 11.90
N GLN A 135 -18.87 -3.17 11.50
CA GLN A 135 -19.41 -2.17 12.42
C GLN A 135 -20.90 -2.43 12.60
N LYS A 136 -21.30 -2.48 13.84
CA LYS A 136 -22.71 -2.55 14.21
C LYS A 136 -23.02 -1.49 15.24
#